data_9500049e1afcdfbd878dec92a12de835
#
_entry.id   9500049e1afcdfbd878dec92a12de835
#
_cell.length_a   1.000
_cell.length_b   1.000
_cell.length_c   1.000
_cell.angle_alpha   90.00
_cell.angle_beta   90.00
_cell.angle_gamma   90.00
#
_symmetry.space_group_name_H-M   'P 1'
#
loop_
_entity.id
_entity.type
_entity.pdbx_description
1 polymer ?
#
loop_
_entity_poly.entity_id
_entity_poly.type
_entity_poly.pdbx_seq_one_letter_code
_entity_poly.pdbx_strand_id
1 'polypeptide(L)'
;MISAVQDATCTVVISRGQSRNPQKRGLEQGIADEIGKLKGVNVLTIPHLYDLPKTSDSYQQLSQIEGDLIVVSWIYSRAAHWILDRNGIQGQVGHVEIGNADDDDSEQDGIEQSNSAVTDPDGESADPVVDRVTDLYPRPDRKVHCIDLKVENDPQAFITEIKRILGVDDTSADTSLPIVGGQLVQVEEQTSRRWYPVIDFSRCTNCMECVDFCLFGVYGVDGAENILVEQPDNCRKGCPACSRVCPANAIIFPQHKAPAIAGAETEGDEGFKIDLSQLFGAPNKNEDPIETAARERDEQLLLAGRDTIGIDEQLKKRQADLSSSPKDGLDRLIDSLDEFDL
;
A
#
# COMPACT_ATOMS: atom_id res chain seq x y z
N MET A 1 -10.01 2.93 44.47
CA MET A 1 -9.50 2.18 43.30
C MET A 1 -10.65 2.04 42.33
N ILE A 2 -10.77 2.96 41.40
CA ILE A 2 -11.78 2.91 40.35
C ILE A 2 -11.07 2.26 39.16
N SER A 3 -11.43 1.03 38.88
CA SER A 3 -11.02 0.30 37.69
C SER A 3 -11.63 1.06 36.48
N ALA A 4 -10.81 1.75 35.72
CA ALA A 4 -11.20 2.23 34.41
C ALA A 4 -11.37 0.98 33.52
N VAL A 5 -12.61 0.62 33.26
CA VAL A 5 -12.96 -0.23 32.12
C VAL A 5 -12.55 0.58 30.88
N GLN A 6 -11.42 0.24 30.28
CA GLN A 6 -11.08 0.68 28.95
C GLN A 6 -12.05 -0.02 28.02
N ASP A 7 -13.16 0.65 27.70
CA ASP A 7 -13.97 0.28 26.55
C ASP A 7 -13.04 0.38 25.32
N ALA A 8 -12.94 -0.71 24.58
CA ALA A 8 -12.12 -0.80 23.39
C ALA A 8 -12.53 0.31 22.41
N THR A 9 -11.79 1.40 22.38
CA THR A 9 -12.05 2.52 21.49
C THR A 9 -11.35 2.25 20.17
N CYS A 10 -12.13 2.08 19.10
CA CYS A 10 -11.55 2.06 17.77
C CYS A 10 -11.08 3.46 17.37
N THR A 11 -9.97 3.56 16.66
CA THR A 11 -9.44 4.85 16.19
C THR A 11 -9.53 4.94 14.66
N VAL A 12 -10.14 6.03 14.21
CA VAL A 12 -10.18 6.41 12.80
C VAL A 12 -9.18 7.53 12.57
N VAL A 13 -8.25 7.31 11.67
CA VAL A 13 -7.21 8.28 11.31
C VAL A 13 -7.53 8.91 9.97
N ILE A 14 -7.53 10.23 9.90
CA ILE A 14 -7.72 10.99 8.67
C ILE A 14 -6.41 11.65 8.30
N SER A 15 -5.77 11.13 7.26
CA SER A 15 -4.58 11.72 6.68
C SER A 15 -4.98 12.80 5.67
N ARG A 16 -4.67 14.05 5.98
CA ARG A 16 -4.99 15.20 5.12
C ARG A 16 -4.26 15.11 3.78
N GLY A 17 -4.95 15.52 2.72
CA GLY A 17 -4.34 15.65 1.41
C GLY A 17 -3.32 16.81 1.34
N GLN A 18 -2.44 16.78 0.36
CA GLN A 18 -1.52 17.88 0.07
C GLN A 18 -2.21 19.08 -0.62
N SER A 19 -3.40 18.84 -1.19
CA SER A 19 -4.16 19.85 -1.92
C SER A 19 -4.79 20.86 -0.97
N ARG A 20 -4.79 22.14 -1.37
CA ARG A 20 -5.55 23.21 -0.71
C ARG A 20 -6.98 23.34 -1.24
N ASN A 21 -7.44 22.43 -2.09
CA ASN A 21 -8.78 22.44 -2.66
C ASN A 21 -9.84 22.39 -1.53
N PRO A 22 -10.75 23.38 -1.45
CA PRO A 22 -11.77 23.42 -0.41
C PRO A 22 -12.69 22.21 -0.40
N GLN A 23 -13.00 21.62 -1.57
CA GLN A 23 -13.86 20.44 -1.66
C GLN A 23 -13.21 19.23 -0.98
N LYS A 24 -11.90 19.01 -1.22
CA LYS A 24 -11.14 17.94 -0.58
C LYS A 24 -11.05 18.13 0.93
N ARG A 25 -10.84 19.36 1.38
CA ARG A 25 -10.85 19.72 2.80
C ARG A 25 -12.23 19.56 3.44
N GLY A 26 -13.29 19.90 2.69
CA GLY A 26 -14.67 19.69 3.12
C GLY A 26 -15.01 18.21 3.29
N LEU A 27 -14.52 17.34 2.38
CA LEU A 27 -14.68 15.88 2.48
C LEU A 27 -14.00 15.33 3.75
N GLU A 28 -12.72 15.66 3.94
CA GLU A 28 -11.95 15.25 5.13
C GLU A 28 -12.65 15.68 6.44
N GLN A 29 -13.08 16.95 6.50
CA GLN A 29 -13.73 17.50 7.70
C GLN A 29 -15.11 16.89 7.92
N GLY A 30 -15.90 16.70 6.85
CA GLY A 30 -17.23 16.08 6.94
C GLY A 30 -17.17 14.65 7.49
N ILE A 31 -16.20 13.86 7.06
CA ILE A 31 -15.98 12.52 7.60
C ILE A 31 -15.57 12.61 9.09
N ALA A 32 -14.61 13.50 9.43
CA ALA A 32 -14.15 13.67 10.81
C ALA A 32 -15.28 14.04 11.77
N ASP A 33 -16.12 15.01 11.36
CA ASP A 33 -17.22 15.52 12.18
C ASP A 33 -18.31 14.48 12.43
N GLU A 34 -18.65 13.67 11.41
CA GLU A 34 -19.69 12.64 11.54
C GLU A 34 -19.18 11.42 12.34
N ILE A 35 -17.97 10.95 12.06
CA ILE A 35 -17.40 9.81 12.79
C ILE A 35 -17.08 10.19 14.24
N GLY A 36 -16.67 11.43 14.50
CA GLY A 36 -16.44 11.94 15.86
C GLY A 36 -17.67 11.99 16.75
N LYS A 37 -18.89 11.88 16.18
CA LYS A 37 -20.14 11.78 16.94
C LYS A 37 -20.42 10.37 17.45
N LEU A 38 -19.74 9.36 16.91
CA LEU A 38 -19.93 7.96 17.29
C LEU A 38 -19.32 7.70 18.69
N LYS A 39 -20.05 6.99 19.54
CA LYS A 39 -19.57 6.62 20.88
C LYS A 39 -18.43 5.60 20.73
N GLY A 40 -17.37 5.77 21.53
CA GLY A 40 -16.25 4.82 21.56
C GLY A 40 -15.32 4.88 20.34
N VAL A 41 -15.49 5.88 19.47
CA VAL A 41 -14.62 6.09 18.31
C VAL A 41 -13.77 7.34 18.51
N ASN A 42 -12.46 7.18 18.48
CA ASN A 42 -11.54 8.32 18.46
C ASN A 42 -11.22 8.71 17.01
N VAL A 43 -11.17 10.00 16.74
CA VAL A 43 -10.77 10.50 15.42
C VAL A 43 -9.46 11.27 15.57
N LEU A 44 -8.45 10.81 14.84
CA LEU A 44 -7.13 11.43 14.79
C LEU A 44 -6.89 12.01 13.39
N THR A 45 -6.81 13.33 13.29
CA THR A 45 -6.44 14.00 12.03
C THR A 45 -4.95 14.32 12.03
N ILE A 46 -4.26 13.84 10.99
CA ILE A 46 -2.81 14.00 10.82
C ILE A 46 -2.50 14.68 9.48
N PRO A 47 -1.31 15.28 9.30
CA PRO A 47 -0.85 15.72 7.99
C PRO A 47 -0.78 14.56 6.97
N HIS A 48 -0.35 14.85 5.75
CA HIS A 48 -0.27 13.84 4.69
C HIS A 48 0.68 12.69 5.08
N LEU A 49 0.16 11.48 5.19
CA LEU A 49 0.85 10.30 5.73
C LEU A 49 2.24 10.06 5.12
N TYR A 50 2.35 10.19 3.79
CA TYR A 50 3.61 9.95 3.09
C TYR A 50 4.67 11.04 3.32
N ASP A 51 4.26 12.24 3.70
CA ASP A 51 5.16 13.39 3.91
C ASP A 51 5.72 13.45 5.34
N LEU A 52 5.21 12.62 6.25
CA LEU A 52 5.65 12.59 7.63
C LEU A 52 7.10 12.04 7.76
N PRO A 53 7.98 12.69 8.51
CA PRO A 53 9.27 12.12 8.86
C PRO A 53 9.08 10.98 9.87
N LYS A 54 10.03 10.03 9.91
CA LYS A 54 9.95 8.87 10.83
C LYS A 54 9.81 9.29 12.31
N THR A 55 10.30 10.46 12.67
CA THR A 55 10.28 11.02 14.03
C THR A 55 9.06 11.91 14.30
N SER A 56 8.05 11.91 13.42
CA SER A 56 6.88 12.76 13.57
C SER A 56 6.05 12.40 14.80
N ASP A 57 5.41 13.40 15.40
CA ASP A 57 4.46 13.22 16.50
C ASP A 57 3.26 12.37 16.07
N SER A 58 2.84 12.50 14.79
CA SER A 58 1.78 11.69 14.21
C SER A 58 2.11 10.20 14.29
N TYR A 59 3.31 9.76 13.86
CA TYR A 59 3.69 8.35 13.95
C TYR A 59 3.86 7.88 15.41
N GLN A 60 4.33 8.75 16.30
CA GLN A 60 4.40 8.42 17.72
C GLN A 60 3.01 8.16 18.30
N GLN A 61 2.02 8.99 17.98
CA GLN A 61 0.63 8.77 18.41
C GLN A 61 0.02 7.51 17.78
N LEU A 62 0.23 7.29 16.48
CA LEU A 62 -0.26 6.10 15.80
C LEU A 62 0.32 4.80 16.37
N SER A 63 1.58 4.80 16.79
CA SER A 63 2.23 3.62 17.39
C SER A 63 1.68 3.25 18.77
N GLN A 64 0.99 4.18 19.45
CA GLN A 64 0.37 3.95 20.75
C GLN A 64 -1.07 3.41 20.64
N ILE A 65 -1.63 3.38 19.44
CA ILE A 65 -2.98 2.87 19.20
C ILE A 65 -2.94 1.34 19.24
N GLU A 66 -3.67 0.78 20.18
CA GLU A 66 -3.90 -0.66 20.28
C GLU A 66 -5.17 -1.05 19.52
N GLY A 67 -5.25 -2.31 19.08
CA GLY A 67 -6.39 -2.84 18.32
C GLY A 67 -6.41 -2.43 16.86
N ASP A 68 -7.57 -2.59 16.23
CA ASP A 68 -7.76 -2.33 14.80
C ASP A 68 -7.69 -0.84 14.50
N LEU A 69 -7.24 -0.52 13.28
CA LEU A 69 -7.01 0.83 12.83
C LEU A 69 -7.71 1.07 11.48
N ILE A 70 -8.43 2.18 11.38
CA ILE A 70 -8.99 2.63 10.11
C ILE A 70 -8.25 3.89 9.68
N VAL A 71 -7.64 3.88 8.50
CA VAL A 71 -6.88 5.02 7.96
C VAL A 71 -7.49 5.47 6.65
N VAL A 72 -7.97 6.70 6.64
CA VAL A 72 -8.59 7.34 5.47
C VAL A 72 -7.58 8.33 4.88
N SER A 73 -7.22 8.20 3.61
CA SER A 73 -6.15 9.01 3.01
C SER A 73 -6.36 9.23 1.51
N TRP A 74 -5.59 10.14 0.93
CA TRP A 74 -5.52 10.40 -0.52
C TRP A 74 -4.42 9.54 -1.21
N ILE A 75 -4.17 8.36 -0.66
CA ILE A 75 -3.14 7.42 -1.10
C ILE A 75 -3.84 6.10 -1.37
N TYR A 76 -3.41 5.35 -2.38
CA TYR A 76 -3.93 4.00 -2.61
C TYR A 76 -3.81 3.13 -1.35
N SER A 77 -4.83 2.32 -1.09
CA SER A 77 -4.95 1.50 0.14
C SER A 77 -3.70 0.67 0.40
N ARG A 78 -3.20 -0.01 -0.62
CA ARG A 78 -1.96 -0.78 -0.60
C ARG A 78 -0.76 0.08 -0.18
N ALA A 79 -0.59 1.25 -0.78
CA ALA A 79 0.51 2.16 -0.44
C ALA A 79 0.40 2.71 0.99
N ALA A 80 -0.80 3.08 1.42
CA ALA A 80 -1.04 3.59 2.78
C ALA A 80 -0.69 2.52 3.84
N HIS A 81 -1.09 1.26 3.63
CA HIS A 81 -0.76 0.14 4.51
C HIS A 81 0.75 -0.02 4.69
N TRP A 82 1.52 -0.05 3.60
CA TRP A 82 2.97 -0.26 3.67
C TRP A 82 3.75 0.96 4.14
N ILE A 83 3.20 2.18 4.02
CA ILE A 83 3.76 3.36 4.69
C ILE A 83 3.63 3.21 6.22
N LEU A 84 2.49 2.74 6.71
CA LEU A 84 2.27 2.50 8.14
C LEU A 84 3.19 1.39 8.66
N ASP A 85 3.24 0.25 7.97
CA ASP A 85 4.11 -0.88 8.31
C ASP A 85 5.58 -0.45 8.45
N ARG A 86 6.10 0.30 7.47
CA ARG A 86 7.45 0.85 7.47
C ARG A 86 7.76 1.70 8.72
N ASN A 87 6.75 2.35 9.27
CA ASN A 87 6.88 3.23 10.44
C ASN A 87 6.49 2.54 11.76
N GLY A 88 6.39 1.21 11.75
CA GLY A 88 6.14 0.39 12.94
C GLY A 88 4.66 0.24 13.33
N ILE A 89 3.75 0.80 12.53
CA ILE A 89 2.30 0.61 12.70
C ILE A 89 1.90 -0.62 11.88
N GLN A 90 2.22 -1.79 12.40
CA GLN A 90 2.07 -3.08 11.75
C GLN A 90 0.70 -3.70 12.03
N GLY A 91 0.21 -4.47 11.08
CA GLY A 91 -1.02 -5.24 11.17
C GLY A 91 -1.30 -5.95 9.85
N GLN A 92 -2.35 -6.74 9.84
CA GLN A 92 -2.84 -7.40 8.62
C GLN A 92 -3.70 -6.44 7.81
N VAL A 93 -3.76 -6.61 6.50
CA VAL A 93 -4.63 -5.82 5.63
C VAL A 93 -6.08 -6.06 6.04
N GLY A 94 -6.79 -4.97 6.37
CA GLY A 94 -8.21 -5.00 6.68
C GLY A 94 -9.06 -4.91 5.41
N HIS A 95 -10.18 -5.61 5.39
CA HIS A 95 -11.11 -5.60 4.25
C HIS A 95 -11.84 -4.25 4.14
N VAL A 96 -11.91 -3.70 2.92
CA VAL A 96 -12.61 -2.45 2.56
C VAL A 96 -13.44 -2.70 1.31
N GLU A 97 -14.73 -2.36 1.35
CA GLU A 97 -15.66 -2.58 0.23
C GLU A 97 -15.76 -1.38 -0.71
N ILE A 98 -15.64 -0.17 -0.18
CA ILE A 98 -15.72 1.05 -1.01
C ILE A 98 -14.58 1.10 -2.03
N GLY A 99 -14.92 1.26 -3.30
CA GLY A 99 -13.96 1.28 -4.41
C GLY A 99 -13.78 -0.05 -5.13
N ASN A 100 -14.32 -1.15 -4.57
CA ASN A 100 -14.33 -2.49 -5.20
C ASN A 100 -15.68 -2.78 -5.87
N ALA A 101 -16.38 -1.77 -6.38
CA ALA A 101 -17.77 -1.88 -6.86
C ALA A 101 -17.92 -2.67 -8.19
N ASP A 102 -16.88 -3.31 -8.70
CA ASP A 102 -16.97 -4.12 -9.93
C ASP A 102 -17.10 -5.64 -9.69
N ASP A 103 -17.13 -6.10 -8.40
CA ASP A 103 -17.21 -7.54 -8.06
C ASP A 103 -18.51 -7.93 -7.34
N ASP A 104 -19.67 -7.48 -7.84
CA ASP A 104 -20.96 -7.98 -7.35
C ASP A 104 -21.49 -9.13 -8.21
N ASP A 105 -20.75 -10.22 -8.31
CA ASP A 105 -21.25 -11.56 -8.69
C ASP A 105 -20.22 -12.67 -8.39
N SER A 106 -19.83 -12.85 -7.13
CA SER A 106 -19.25 -14.14 -6.73
C SER A 106 -19.67 -14.53 -5.32
N GLU A 107 -20.41 -15.61 -5.27
CA GLU A 107 -20.90 -16.30 -4.09
C GLU A 107 -19.81 -16.48 -3.02
N GLN A 108 -20.21 -16.24 -1.78
CA GLN A 108 -19.44 -16.55 -0.59
C GLN A 108 -19.07 -18.04 -0.56
N ASP A 109 -17.94 -18.40 -1.08
CA ASP A 109 -17.26 -19.64 -0.70
C ASP A 109 -16.08 -19.30 0.20
N GLY A 110 -16.25 -19.64 1.47
CA GLY A 110 -15.23 -19.49 2.50
C GLY A 110 -13.93 -20.19 2.10
N ILE A 111 -12.92 -19.41 1.81
CA ILE A 111 -11.55 -19.93 1.72
C ILE A 111 -11.06 -20.13 3.14
N GLU A 112 -11.39 -21.29 3.72
CA GLU A 112 -10.59 -21.86 4.79
C GLU A 112 -9.17 -22.05 4.26
N GLN A 113 -8.21 -21.38 4.88
CA GLN A 113 -6.80 -21.66 4.69
C GLN A 113 -6.52 -23.11 5.11
N SER A 114 -6.75 -24.06 4.23
CA SER A 114 -6.28 -25.42 4.40
C SER A 114 -4.85 -25.51 3.84
N ASN A 115 -3.88 -25.45 4.74
CA ASN A 115 -2.56 -26.04 4.53
C ASN A 115 -2.73 -27.55 4.34
N SER A 116 -3.15 -27.98 3.18
CA SER A 116 -3.08 -29.39 2.76
C SER A 116 -2.10 -29.49 1.61
N ALA A 117 -0.92 -30.03 1.92
CA ALA A 117 0.00 -30.50 0.92
C ALA A 117 -0.75 -31.46 -0.02
N VAL A 118 -1.05 -30.99 -1.23
CA VAL A 118 -1.52 -31.87 -2.31
C VAL A 118 -0.27 -32.63 -2.81
N THR A 119 -0.14 -33.84 -2.35
CA THR A 119 0.81 -34.80 -2.94
C THR A 119 0.17 -35.35 -4.20
N ASP A 120 0.64 -34.90 -5.35
CA ASP A 120 0.36 -35.58 -6.62
C ASP A 120 0.96 -36.96 -6.61
N PRO A 121 0.24 -37.99 -7.16
CA PRO A 121 0.69 -39.40 -7.12
C PRO A 121 1.88 -39.70 -8.01
N ASP A 122 2.38 -38.78 -8.82
CA ASP A 122 3.45 -39.03 -9.82
C ASP A 122 4.81 -38.42 -9.49
N GLY A 123 5.07 -37.98 -8.25
CA GLY A 123 6.45 -37.78 -7.76
C GLY A 123 7.28 -36.71 -8.49
N GLU A 124 6.68 -35.77 -9.24
CA GLU A 124 7.41 -34.63 -9.77
C GLU A 124 7.53 -33.54 -8.70
N SER A 125 8.76 -33.06 -8.56
CA SER A 125 9.16 -32.07 -7.56
C SER A 125 8.31 -30.79 -7.66
N ALA A 126 7.60 -30.48 -6.58
CA ALA A 126 6.95 -29.17 -6.46
C ALA A 126 7.99 -28.07 -6.73
N ASP A 127 7.64 -27.14 -7.62
CA ASP A 127 8.44 -25.94 -7.89
C ASP A 127 8.75 -25.21 -6.58
N PRO A 128 9.92 -24.61 -6.43
CA PRO A 128 10.26 -23.90 -5.21
C PRO A 128 9.28 -22.75 -4.99
N VAL A 129 8.46 -22.88 -3.96
CA VAL A 129 7.61 -21.79 -3.48
C VAL A 129 8.56 -20.67 -3.05
N VAL A 130 8.52 -19.53 -3.74
CA VAL A 130 9.33 -18.39 -3.36
C VAL A 130 8.63 -17.71 -2.19
N ASP A 131 9.19 -17.86 -0.98
CA ASP A 131 8.65 -17.28 0.22
C ASP A 131 8.60 -15.73 0.11
N ARG A 132 7.49 -15.15 0.50
CA ARG A 132 7.37 -13.70 0.66
C ARG A 132 7.90 -13.30 2.04
N VAL A 133 8.35 -12.06 2.18
CA VAL A 133 8.88 -11.60 3.48
C VAL A 133 7.82 -11.68 4.58
N THR A 134 6.54 -11.44 4.28
CA THR A 134 5.44 -11.59 5.25
C THR A 134 5.18 -13.03 5.65
N ASP A 135 5.52 -14.01 4.83
CA ASP A 135 5.36 -15.44 5.15
C ASP A 135 6.41 -15.86 6.20
N LEU A 136 7.62 -15.30 6.09
CA LEU A 136 8.71 -15.52 7.04
C LEU A 136 8.54 -14.70 8.32
N TYR A 137 7.99 -13.48 8.20
CA TYR A 137 7.81 -12.53 9.31
C TYR A 137 6.37 -12.02 9.33
N PRO A 138 5.42 -12.84 9.85
CA PRO A 138 4.00 -12.50 9.86
C PRO A 138 3.73 -11.24 10.70
N ARG A 139 2.79 -10.43 10.21
CA ARG A 139 2.36 -9.22 10.91
C ARG A 139 1.40 -9.56 12.06
N PRO A 140 1.29 -8.68 13.07
CA PRO A 140 0.32 -8.83 14.15
C PRO A 140 -1.11 -9.02 13.63
N ASP A 141 -1.96 -9.71 14.40
CA ASP A 141 -3.35 -10.04 13.99
C ASP A 141 -4.29 -8.83 13.90
N ARG A 142 -3.89 -7.66 14.48
CA ARG A 142 -4.68 -6.43 14.33
C ARG A 142 -4.91 -6.10 12.87
N LYS A 143 -6.09 -5.59 12.54
CA LYS A 143 -6.43 -5.18 11.17
C LYS A 143 -6.13 -3.69 10.97
N VAL A 144 -5.55 -3.38 9.81
CA VAL A 144 -5.32 -2.01 9.35
C VAL A 144 -6.11 -1.80 8.08
N HIS A 145 -7.26 -1.14 8.21
CA HIS A 145 -8.15 -0.82 7.09
C HIS A 145 -7.71 0.50 6.46
N CYS A 146 -7.28 0.47 5.22
CA CYS A 146 -6.85 1.66 4.49
C CYS A 146 -7.89 2.04 3.43
N ILE A 147 -8.47 3.22 3.54
CA ILE A 147 -9.51 3.74 2.63
C ILE A 147 -8.92 4.86 1.78
N ASP A 148 -9.04 4.75 0.45
CA ASP A 148 -8.58 5.77 -0.50
C ASP A 148 -9.68 6.78 -0.79
N LEU A 149 -9.48 8.04 -0.41
CA LEU A 149 -10.41 9.15 -0.67
C LEU A 149 -10.56 9.54 -2.15
N LYS A 150 -9.80 8.90 -3.05
CA LYS A 150 -9.90 9.16 -4.49
C LYS A 150 -11.02 8.39 -5.16
N VAL A 151 -11.55 7.35 -4.51
CA VAL A 151 -12.54 6.44 -5.11
C VAL A 151 -13.93 7.04 -5.19
N GLU A 152 -14.28 7.99 -4.29
CA GLU A 152 -15.60 8.59 -4.21
C GLU A 152 -15.51 10.07 -3.77
N ASN A 153 -16.54 10.87 -4.05
CA ASN A 153 -16.62 12.28 -3.66
C ASN A 153 -17.69 12.54 -2.59
N ASP A 154 -18.59 11.58 -2.35
CA ASP A 154 -19.63 11.69 -1.33
C ASP A 154 -19.10 11.26 0.04
N PRO A 155 -19.06 12.14 1.05
CA PRO A 155 -18.65 11.78 2.40
C PRO A 155 -19.51 10.66 3.01
N GLN A 156 -20.79 10.51 2.61
CA GLN A 156 -21.67 9.50 3.16
C GLN A 156 -21.22 8.07 2.80
N ALA A 157 -20.67 7.86 1.61
CA ALA A 157 -20.14 6.57 1.21
C ALA A 157 -19.01 6.12 2.16
N PHE A 158 -18.08 7.01 2.48
CA PHE A 158 -16.99 6.73 3.43
C PHE A 158 -17.49 6.51 4.85
N ILE A 159 -18.46 7.32 5.30
CA ILE A 159 -19.06 7.19 6.64
C ILE A 159 -19.75 5.84 6.78
N THR A 160 -20.48 5.41 5.76
CA THR A 160 -21.16 4.10 5.74
C THR A 160 -20.14 2.96 5.82
N GLU A 161 -19.07 3.03 5.03
CA GLU A 161 -18.02 2.03 5.04
C GLU A 161 -17.29 1.98 6.41
N ILE A 162 -16.95 3.13 6.97
CA ILE A 162 -16.33 3.20 8.30
C ILE A 162 -17.26 2.59 9.36
N LYS A 163 -18.58 2.89 9.32
CA LYS A 163 -19.57 2.30 10.24
C LYS A 163 -19.65 0.79 10.06
N ARG A 164 -19.65 0.28 8.81
CA ARG A 164 -19.61 -1.15 8.51
C ARG A 164 -18.41 -1.83 9.15
N ILE A 165 -17.19 -1.27 8.97
CA ILE A 165 -15.97 -1.81 9.57
C ILE A 165 -16.04 -1.77 11.11
N LEU A 166 -16.65 -0.73 11.68
CA LEU A 166 -16.84 -0.59 13.13
C LEU A 166 -17.94 -1.49 13.70
N GLY A 167 -18.78 -2.13 12.85
CA GLY A 167 -19.93 -2.90 13.27
C GLY A 167 -21.04 -2.06 13.93
N VAL A 168 -21.19 -0.79 13.53
CA VAL A 168 -22.19 0.14 14.08
C VAL A 168 -23.37 0.22 13.12
N ASP A 169 -24.53 -0.33 13.54
CA ASP A 169 -25.78 -0.23 12.77
C ASP A 169 -26.41 1.15 12.92
N ASP A 170 -26.98 1.69 11.82
CA ASP A 170 -27.69 2.98 11.79
C ASP A 170 -28.99 3.00 12.64
N THR A 171 -29.41 1.86 13.20
CA THR A 171 -30.67 1.71 13.94
C THR A 171 -30.59 2.10 15.42
N SER A 172 -29.43 2.40 15.98
CA SER A 172 -29.28 2.78 17.39
C SER A 172 -29.24 4.30 17.62
N ALA A 173 -30.20 5.03 17.06
CA ALA A 173 -30.47 6.42 17.46
C ALA A 173 -31.21 6.45 18.81
N ASP A 174 -30.55 6.05 19.90
CA ASP A 174 -31.07 6.27 21.24
C ASP A 174 -30.64 7.64 21.75
N THR A 175 -31.57 8.57 21.70
CA THR A 175 -31.41 10.03 21.84
C THR A 175 -31.48 10.48 23.31
N SER A 176 -30.97 9.77 24.29
CA SER A 176 -31.26 10.15 25.69
C SER A 176 -30.14 10.05 26.73
N LEU A 177 -28.86 10.25 26.38
CA LEU A 177 -27.82 10.46 27.41
C LEU A 177 -26.74 11.43 26.89
N PRO A 178 -26.06 12.21 27.77
CA PRO A 178 -25.01 13.12 27.34
C PRO A 178 -23.91 12.33 26.65
N ILE A 179 -23.66 12.70 25.41
CA ILE A 179 -22.69 12.11 24.51
C ILE A 179 -21.32 12.39 25.09
N VAL A 180 -20.68 11.39 25.70
CA VAL A 180 -19.22 11.36 25.79
C VAL A 180 -18.79 10.89 24.42
N GLY A 181 -18.72 11.83 23.47
CA GLY A 181 -18.23 11.58 22.11
C GLY A 181 -16.79 11.12 22.16
N GLY A 182 -16.36 10.43 21.13
CA GLY A 182 -14.95 10.09 20.93
C GLY A 182 -14.09 11.37 20.91
N GLN A 183 -12.83 11.24 21.22
CA GLN A 183 -11.91 12.37 21.24
C GLN A 183 -11.52 12.71 19.79
N LEU A 184 -11.83 13.95 19.34
CA LEU A 184 -11.31 14.49 18.09
C LEU A 184 -9.96 15.15 18.39
N VAL A 185 -8.88 14.54 17.92
CA VAL A 185 -7.52 15.06 18.08
C VAL A 185 -6.98 15.46 16.72
N GLN A 186 -6.41 16.64 16.62
CA GLN A 186 -5.74 17.11 15.42
C GLN A 186 -4.27 17.36 15.74
N VAL A 187 -3.40 16.68 14.97
CA VAL A 187 -1.96 16.89 15.06
C VAL A 187 -1.55 17.91 14.00
N GLU A 188 -0.97 19.01 14.46
CA GLU A 188 -0.44 20.07 13.61
C GLU A 188 1.09 19.95 13.59
N GLU A 189 1.65 19.50 12.46
CA GLU A 189 3.09 19.49 12.25
C GLU A 189 3.42 19.98 10.83
N GLN A 190 4.61 20.59 10.72
CA GLN A 190 5.08 21.04 9.42
C GLN A 190 5.66 19.87 8.64
N THR A 191 5.11 19.63 7.47
CA THR A 191 5.59 18.58 6.56
C THR A 191 6.01 19.18 5.24
N SER A 192 7.00 18.59 4.60
CA SER A 192 7.43 18.88 3.24
C SER A 192 7.13 17.68 2.35
N ARG A 193 6.86 17.94 1.08
CA ARG A 193 6.65 16.85 0.12
C ARG A 193 7.90 16.00 0.01
N ARG A 194 7.74 14.71 0.25
CA ARG A 194 8.79 13.70 0.18
C ARG A 194 8.64 12.84 -1.07
N TRP A 195 9.72 12.18 -1.45
CA TRP A 195 9.75 11.19 -2.52
C TRP A 195 10.69 10.06 -2.12
N TYR A 196 10.17 8.88 -1.90
CA TYR A 196 10.93 7.70 -1.52
C TYR A 196 10.14 6.42 -1.86
N PRO A 197 10.81 5.27 -2.07
CA PRO A 197 10.13 4.01 -2.28
C PRO A 197 9.49 3.48 -0.99
N VAL A 198 8.39 2.77 -1.14
CA VAL A 198 7.73 2.00 -0.09
C VAL A 198 7.74 0.54 -0.55
N ILE A 199 8.07 -0.39 0.35
CA ILE A 199 8.16 -1.82 0.02
C ILE A 199 6.89 -2.51 0.52
N ASP A 200 6.24 -3.20 -0.39
CA ASP A 200 5.16 -4.13 -0.12
C ASP A 200 5.76 -5.50 0.20
N PHE A 201 5.83 -5.83 1.47
CA PHE A 201 6.44 -7.08 1.92
C PHE A 201 5.57 -8.31 1.67
N SER A 202 4.28 -8.15 1.34
CA SER A 202 3.44 -9.26 0.89
C SER A 202 3.78 -9.73 -0.53
N ARG A 203 4.48 -8.89 -1.29
CA ARG A 203 4.96 -9.20 -2.64
C ARG A 203 6.49 -9.39 -2.70
N CYS A 204 7.23 -8.77 -1.79
CA CYS A 204 8.68 -8.78 -1.79
C CYS A 204 9.23 -10.19 -1.52
N THR A 205 10.07 -10.66 -2.44
CA THR A 205 10.77 -11.96 -2.37
C THR A 205 12.22 -11.82 -1.88
N ASN A 206 12.60 -10.63 -1.46
CA ASN A 206 13.95 -10.33 -0.97
C ASN A 206 15.08 -10.60 -2.00
N CYS A 207 14.79 -10.43 -3.29
CA CYS A 207 15.71 -10.74 -4.39
C CYS A 207 16.89 -9.78 -4.54
N MET A 208 16.97 -8.71 -3.75
CA MET A 208 18.02 -7.67 -3.73
C MET A 208 18.16 -6.81 -5.00
N GLU A 209 17.41 -7.03 -6.06
CA GLU A 209 17.53 -6.28 -7.33
C GLU A 209 17.40 -4.76 -7.16
N CYS A 210 16.52 -4.30 -6.26
CA CYS A 210 16.38 -2.87 -5.97
C CYS A 210 17.59 -2.28 -5.23
N VAL A 211 18.29 -3.08 -4.42
CA VAL A 211 19.50 -2.69 -3.70
C VAL A 211 20.65 -2.51 -4.69
N ASP A 212 20.89 -3.52 -5.53
CA ASP A 212 21.94 -3.54 -6.54
C ASP A 212 21.73 -2.46 -7.60
N PHE A 213 20.48 -2.22 -7.96
CA PHE A 213 20.16 -1.25 -9.00
C PHE A 213 20.25 0.21 -8.53
N CYS A 214 19.91 0.50 -7.26
CA CYS A 214 19.85 1.87 -6.75
C CYS A 214 21.22 2.42 -6.39
N LEU A 215 21.72 3.38 -7.17
CA LEU A 215 23.02 4.01 -7.00
C LEU A 215 23.02 5.24 -6.06
N PHE A 216 21.89 5.50 -5.42
CA PHE A 216 21.72 6.63 -4.51
C PHE A 216 21.80 6.22 -3.03
N GLY A 217 21.95 4.94 -2.73
CA GLY A 217 22.07 4.44 -1.37
C GLY A 217 20.79 4.61 -0.56
N VAL A 218 19.64 4.31 -1.17
CA VAL A 218 18.34 4.42 -0.54
C VAL A 218 18.04 3.19 0.32
N TYR A 219 18.50 2.03 -0.13
CA TYR A 219 18.20 0.73 0.48
C TYR A 219 19.33 0.24 1.37
N GLY A 220 18.97 -0.54 2.36
CA GLY A 220 19.82 -1.33 3.21
C GLY A 220 19.21 -2.68 3.50
N VAL A 221 19.85 -3.45 4.35
CA VAL A 221 19.35 -4.74 4.84
C VAL A 221 19.34 -4.72 6.36
N ASP A 222 18.34 -5.36 6.96
CA ASP A 222 18.27 -5.51 8.42
C ASP A 222 19.10 -6.70 8.92
N GLY A 223 19.09 -6.94 10.24
CA GLY A 223 19.83 -8.04 10.85
C GLY A 223 19.34 -9.44 10.48
N ALA A 224 18.17 -9.54 9.83
CA ALA A 224 17.59 -10.76 9.27
C ALA A 224 17.75 -10.84 7.75
N GLU A 225 18.61 -9.99 7.17
CA GLU A 225 18.90 -9.89 5.74
C GLU A 225 17.68 -9.46 4.88
N ASN A 226 16.64 -8.86 5.48
CA ASN A 226 15.53 -8.32 4.71
C ASN A 226 15.83 -6.91 4.19
N ILE A 227 15.39 -6.63 2.97
CA ILE A 227 15.51 -5.32 2.35
C ILE A 227 14.68 -4.30 3.13
N LEU A 228 15.27 -3.13 3.37
CA LEU A 228 14.57 -1.99 3.95
C LEU A 228 14.94 -0.68 3.24
N VAL A 229 14.08 0.32 3.34
CA VAL A 229 14.36 1.69 2.89
C VAL A 229 15.06 2.41 4.04
N GLU A 230 16.40 2.39 4.03
CA GLU A 230 17.21 2.92 5.11
C GLU A 230 17.34 4.44 5.03
N GLN A 231 17.70 4.96 3.86
CA GLN A 231 17.95 6.37 3.60
C GLN A 231 16.94 6.95 2.59
N PRO A 232 15.67 7.14 3.00
CA PRO A 232 14.61 7.57 2.10
C PRO A 232 14.89 8.93 1.43
N ASP A 233 15.57 9.84 2.15
CA ASP A 233 15.85 11.18 1.68
C ASP A 233 16.99 11.25 0.64
N ASN A 234 17.72 10.14 0.45
CA ASN A 234 18.67 9.99 -0.64
C ASN A 234 18.01 9.74 -1.99
N CYS A 235 16.71 9.36 -1.98
CA CYS A 235 15.96 9.09 -3.19
C CYS A 235 15.80 10.35 -4.04
N ARG A 236 16.06 10.24 -5.34
CA ARG A 236 15.90 11.36 -6.27
C ARG A 236 14.44 11.60 -6.59
N LYS A 237 13.99 12.84 -6.39
CA LYS A 237 12.62 13.24 -6.63
C LYS A 237 12.22 12.96 -8.08
N GLY A 238 11.17 12.17 -8.24
CA GLY A 238 10.63 11.78 -9.54
C GLY A 238 11.27 10.55 -10.17
N CYS A 239 12.27 9.90 -9.52
CA CYS A 239 12.86 8.66 -10.00
C CYS A 239 12.06 7.43 -9.49
N PRO A 240 11.34 6.69 -10.35
CA PRO A 240 10.66 5.46 -9.96
C PRO A 240 11.43 4.20 -10.41
N ALA A 241 12.66 4.33 -10.90
CA ALA A 241 13.37 3.30 -11.66
C ALA A 241 13.43 1.93 -10.96
N CYS A 242 13.63 1.91 -9.63
CA CYS A 242 13.67 0.65 -8.86
C CYS A 242 12.33 -0.10 -8.83
N SER A 243 11.18 0.58 -9.02
CA SER A 243 9.89 -0.10 -9.11
C SER A 243 9.75 -0.88 -10.43
N ARG A 244 10.45 -0.46 -11.49
CA ARG A 244 10.40 -1.12 -12.80
C ARG A 244 11.28 -2.37 -12.87
N VAL A 245 12.38 -2.40 -12.10
CA VAL A 245 13.26 -3.58 -12.03
C VAL A 245 12.78 -4.62 -11.01
N CYS A 246 11.81 -4.28 -10.19
CA CYS A 246 11.27 -5.21 -9.19
C CYS A 246 10.40 -6.28 -9.87
N PRO A 247 10.82 -7.56 -9.92
CA PRO A 247 10.07 -8.60 -10.61
C PRO A 247 8.73 -8.92 -9.94
N ALA A 248 8.62 -8.63 -8.63
CA ALA A 248 7.43 -8.86 -7.83
C ALA A 248 6.51 -7.64 -7.71
N ASN A 249 6.77 -6.54 -8.43
CA ASN A 249 6.03 -5.27 -8.30
C ASN A 249 5.85 -4.80 -6.85
N ALA A 250 6.84 -5.09 -5.99
CA ALA A 250 6.79 -4.80 -4.56
C ALA A 250 7.16 -3.35 -4.21
N ILE A 251 7.75 -2.58 -5.13
CA ILE A 251 8.21 -1.21 -4.88
C ILE A 251 7.16 -0.20 -5.33
N ILE A 252 6.71 0.63 -4.39
CA ILE A 252 5.64 1.62 -4.58
C ILE A 252 6.19 3.03 -4.42
N PHE A 253 5.77 3.96 -5.30
CA PHE A 253 5.98 5.40 -5.16
C PHE A 253 4.64 6.12 -5.09
N PRO A 254 4.08 6.36 -3.90
CA PRO A 254 2.69 6.84 -3.71
C PRO A 254 2.32 8.13 -4.43
N GLN A 255 3.30 8.98 -4.76
CA GLN A 255 3.10 10.23 -5.51
C GLN A 255 3.37 10.10 -7.02
N HIS A 256 3.66 8.90 -7.52
CA HIS A 256 3.84 8.69 -8.94
C HIS A 256 2.51 8.82 -9.69
N LYS A 257 2.57 9.27 -10.96
CA LYS A 257 1.37 9.48 -11.78
C LYS A 257 0.76 8.18 -12.28
N ALA A 258 1.59 7.18 -12.59
CA ALA A 258 1.13 5.87 -13.03
C ALA A 258 0.55 5.10 -11.84
N PRO A 259 -0.72 4.66 -11.90
CA PRO A 259 -1.40 4.00 -10.79
C PRO A 259 -0.67 2.74 -10.29
N ALA A 260 -0.19 1.89 -11.18
CA ALA A 260 0.55 0.67 -10.85
C ALA A 260 1.80 0.95 -9.98
N ILE A 261 2.57 2.00 -10.31
CA ILE A 261 3.75 2.42 -9.52
C ILE A 261 3.31 3.11 -8.23
N ALA A 262 2.16 3.79 -8.23
CA ALA A 262 1.64 4.50 -7.06
C ALA A 262 0.97 3.57 -6.02
N GLY A 263 0.81 2.28 -6.33
CA GLY A 263 0.27 1.29 -5.43
C GLY A 263 -1.20 0.97 -5.62
N ALA A 264 -1.77 1.29 -6.80
CA ALA A 264 -3.05 0.72 -7.18
C ALA A 264 -2.92 -0.81 -7.23
N GLU A 265 -3.97 -1.49 -6.84
CA GLU A 265 -4.10 -2.92 -7.10
C GLU A 265 -4.36 -3.08 -8.59
N THR A 266 -3.43 -3.72 -9.27
CA THR A 266 -3.62 -4.15 -10.64
C THR A 266 -4.12 -5.57 -10.56
N GLU A 267 -5.44 -5.75 -10.57
CA GLU A 267 -6.00 -7.04 -10.91
C GLU A 267 -5.66 -7.32 -12.37
N GLY A 268 -5.16 -8.49 -12.60
CA GLY A 268 -4.90 -8.94 -13.95
C GLY A 268 -6.22 -9.08 -14.69
N ASP A 269 -6.58 -8.09 -15.42
CA ASP A 269 -7.21 -8.20 -16.72
C ASP A 269 -7.30 -6.82 -17.36
N GLU A 270 -6.83 -6.76 -18.60
CA GLU A 270 -6.89 -5.57 -19.45
C GLU A 270 -8.26 -5.42 -20.12
N GLY A 271 -9.33 -5.34 -19.35
CA GLY A 271 -10.58 -4.81 -19.83
C GLY A 271 -10.38 -3.33 -20.16
N PHE A 272 -10.20 -3.00 -21.43
CA PHE A 272 -10.33 -1.70 -22.12
C PHE A 272 -10.35 -0.43 -21.22
N LYS A 273 -9.49 -0.35 -20.21
CA LYS A 273 -9.20 0.89 -19.48
C LYS A 273 -8.12 1.62 -20.28
N ILE A 274 -8.47 2.77 -20.83
CA ILE A 274 -7.50 3.69 -21.43
C ILE A 274 -6.40 3.88 -20.40
N ASP A 275 -5.21 3.36 -20.71
CA ASP A 275 -4.06 3.50 -19.82
C ASP A 275 -3.62 4.97 -19.83
N LEU A 276 -4.23 5.74 -18.93
CA LEU A 276 -3.92 7.15 -18.74
C LEU A 276 -2.44 7.37 -18.38
N SER A 277 -1.72 6.33 -17.98
CA SER A 277 -0.29 6.43 -17.69
C SER A 277 0.52 6.72 -18.96
N GLN A 278 0.05 6.29 -20.14
CA GLN A 278 0.68 6.61 -21.43
C GLN A 278 0.58 8.10 -21.77
N LEU A 279 -0.53 8.75 -21.39
CA LEU A 279 -0.69 10.20 -21.53
C LEU A 279 0.27 11.02 -20.67
N PHE A 280 0.85 10.40 -19.63
CA PHE A 280 1.76 11.04 -18.67
C PHE A 280 3.20 10.56 -18.82
N GLY A 281 3.58 9.96 -19.97
CA GLY A 281 4.94 9.55 -20.25
C GLY A 281 5.35 8.21 -19.63
N ALA A 282 4.40 7.33 -19.34
CA ALA A 282 4.73 5.93 -19.11
C ALA A 282 5.35 5.33 -20.38
N PRO A 283 6.33 4.43 -20.25
CA PRO A 283 6.92 3.76 -21.41
C PRO A 283 5.85 3.00 -22.19
N ASN A 284 6.03 2.93 -23.50
CA ASN A 284 5.18 2.12 -24.35
C ASN A 284 5.22 0.66 -23.87
N LYS A 285 4.13 -0.08 -23.97
CA LYS A 285 4.05 -1.52 -23.63
C LYS A 285 5.13 -2.39 -24.32
N ASN A 286 5.77 -1.87 -25.37
CA ASN A 286 6.83 -2.55 -26.12
C ASN A 286 8.26 -2.17 -25.68
N GLU A 287 8.43 -1.27 -24.71
CA GLU A 287 9.75 -0.92 -24.18
C GLU A 287 10.12 -1.90 -23.05
N ASP A 288 11.34 -2.43 -23.10
CA ASP A 288 11.89 -3.25 -22.02
C ASP A 288 11.88 -2.47 -20.69
N PRO A 289 11.22 -2.95 -19.64
CA PRO A 289 11.18 -2.29 -18.33
C PRO A 289 12.57 -1.96 -17.78
N ILE A 290 13.56 -2.83 -18.02
CA ILE A 290 14.94 -2.65 -17.57
C ILE A 290 15.61 -1.49 -18.31
N GLU A 291 15.39 -1.38 -19.63
CA GLU A 291 15.93 -0.28 -20.42
C GLU A 291 15.34 1.07 -20.00
N THR A 292 14.03 1.08 -19.73
CA THR A 292 13.36 2.27 -19.21
C THR A 292 13.88 2.64 -17.82
N ALA A 293 14.04 1.66 -16.92
CA ALA A 293 14.56 1.89 -15.59
C ALA A 293 16.00 2.43 -15.60
N ALA A 294 16.86 1.85 -16.44
CA ALA A 294 18.25 2.32 -16.59
C ALA A 294 18.29 3.76 -17.12
N ARG A 295 17.47 4.08 -18.11
CA ARG A 295 17.35 5.45 -18.66
C ARG A 295 16.91 6.44 -17.58
N GLU A 296 15.84 6.13 -16.84
CA GLU A 296 15.34 6.98 -15.75
C GLU A 296 16.38 7.19 -14.64
N ARG A 297 17.12 6.14 -14.27
CA ARG A 297 18.22 6.22 -13.30
C ARG A 297 19.35 7.09 -13.80
N ASP A 298 19.78 6.86 -15.03
CA ASP A 298 20.92 7.56 -15.63
C ASP A 298 20.63 9.05 -15.87
N GLU A 299 19.38 9.39 -16.20
CA GLU A 299 18.94 10.78 -16.22
C GLU A 299 19.10 11.44 -14.84
N GLN A 300 18.74 10.74 -13.76
CA GLN A 300 18.92 11.26 -12.40
C GLN A 300 20.39 11.33 -11.98
N LEU A 301 21.25 10.45 -12.50
CA LEU A 301 22.69 10.55 -12.29
C LEU A 301 23.26 11.80 -12.96
N LEU A 302 22.88 12.07 -14.21
CA LEU A 302 23.29 13.29 -14.93
C LEU A 302 22.83 14.56 -14.20
N LEU A 303 21.59 14.60 -13.73
CA LEU A 303 21.07 15.71 -12.93
C LEU A 303 21.82 15.90 -11.59
N ALA A 304 22.43 14.84 -11.09
CA ALA A 304 23.28 14.86 -9.91
C ALA A 304 24.76 15.18 -10.22
N GLY A 305 25.11 15.46 -11.48
CA GLY A 305 26.49 15.69 -11.92
C GLY A 305 27.37 14.44 -11.91
N ARG A 306 26.75 13.24 -12.02
CA ARG A 306 27.45 11.94 -12.10
C ARG A 306 27.35 11.38 -13.52
N ASP A 307 28.30 10.53 -13.88
CA ASP A 307 28.28 9.86 -15.19
C ASP A 307 27.18 8.80 -15.27
N THR A 308 26.66 8.56 -16.48
CA THR A 308 25.73 7.46 -16.77
C THR A 308 26.46 6.13 -16.71
N ILE A 309 25.74 5.09 -16.27
CA ILE A 309 26.30 3.74 -16.14
C ILE A 309 25.76 2.81 -17.24
N GLY A 310 24.55 3.10 -17.74
CA GLY A 310 23.89 2.25 -18.73
C GLY A 310 23.32 0.97 -18.12
N ILE A 311 23.14 -0.04 -18.95
CA ILE A 311 22.54 -1.32 -18.56
C ILE A 311 23.67 -2.31 -18.28
N ASP A 312 23.63 -2.89 -17.06
CA ASP A 312 24.51 -4.01 -16.71
C ASP A 312 23.99 -5.30 -17.37
N GLU A 313 24.85 -5.99 -18.12
CA GLU A 313 24.51 -7.26 -18.75
C GLU A 313 24.20 -8.36 -17.71
N GLN A 314 24.78 -8.28 -16.51
CA GLN A 314 24.48 -9.21 -15.42
C GLN A 314 23.06 -8.99 -14.89
N LEU A 315 22.59 -7.74 -14.84
CA LEU A 315 21.20 -7.43 -14.49
C LEU A 315 20.25 -8.04 -15.50
N LYS A 316 20.49 -7.87 -16.82
CA LYS A 316 19.67 -8.48 -17.87
C LYS A 316 19.62 -10.01 -17.72
N LYS A 317 20.75 -10.64 -17.42
CA LYS A 317 20.81 -12.09 -17.24
C LYS A 317 20.00 -12.54 -16.02
N ARG A 318 20.19 -11.88 -14.85
CA ARG A 318 19.42 -12.22 -13.64
C ARG A 318 17.90 -12.05 -13.84
N GLN A 319 17.48 -10.99 -14.53
CA GLN A 319 16.07 -10.77 -14.83
C GLN A 319 15.52 -11.83 -15.80
N ALA A 320 16.31 -12.25 -16.80
CA ALA A 320 15.94 -13.34 -17.69
C ALA A 320 15.82 -14.67 -16.93
N ASP A 321 16.75 -14.93 -16.00
CA ASP A 321 16.73 -16.13 -15.15
C ASP A 321 15.50 -16.11 -14.22
N LEU A 322 15.15 -14.95 -13.63
CA LEU A 322 13.95 -14.77 -12.80
C LEU A 322 12.65 -14.91 -13.61
N SER A 323 12.62 -14.38 -14.84
CA SER A 323 11.48 -14.50 -15.76
C SER A 323 11.32 -15.93 -16.32
N SER A 324 12.40 -16.72 -16.35
CA SER A 324 12.40 -18.11 -16.77
C SER A 324 12.15 -19.08 -15.61
N SER A 325 12.04 -18.58 -14.38
CA SER A 325 11.62 -19.39 -13.23
C SER A 325 10.28 -20.03 -13.51
N PRO A 326 10.07 -21.29 -13.10
CA PRO A 326 8.82 -21.98 -13.37
C PRO A 326 7.65 -21.16 -12.82
N LYS A 327 6.68 -20.91 -13.69
CA LYS A 327 5.48 -20.16 -13.38
C LYS A 327 4.72 -20.88 -12.26
N ASP A 328 4.31 -20.16 -11.25
CA ASP A 328 3.49 -20.72 -10.18
C ASP A 328 2.08 -21.10 -10.68
N GLY A 329 1.24 -21.65 -9.80
CA GLY A 329 -0.10 -22.07 -10.17
C GLY A 329 -0.99 -20.90 -10.63
N LEU A 330 -0.75 -19.71 -10.12
CA LEU A 330 -1.45 -18.48 -10.48
C LEU A 330 -1.01 -17.97 -11.87
N ASP A 331 0.28 -17.96 -12.13
CA ASP A 331 0.84 -17.59 -13.44
C ASP A 331 0.32 -18.49 -14.56
N ARG A 332 0.22 -19.82 -14.28
CA ARG A 332 -0.37 -20.78 -15.24
C ARG A 332 -1.86 -20.57 -15.44
N LEU A 333 -2.57 -20.15 -14.41
CA LEU A 333 -4.00 -19.81 -14.52
C LEU A 333 -4.19 -18.56 -15.40
N ILE A 334 -3.37 -17.53 -15.19
CA ILE A 334 -3.38 -16.30 -16.00
C ILE A 334 -3.08 -16.64 -17.47
N ASP A 335 -2.02 -17.40 -17.75
CA ASP A 335 -1.71 -17.84 -19.12
C ASP A 335 -2.85 -18.66 -19.75
N SER A 336 -3.55 -19.47 -18.96
CA SER A 336 -4.68 -20.26 -19.48
C SER A 336 -5.90 -19.40 -19.80
N LEU A 337 -6.04 -18.24 -19.16
CA LEU A 337 -7.09 -17.26 -19.46
C LEU A 337 -6.78 -16.51 -20.75
N ASP A 338 -5.50 -16.17 -20.99
CA ASP A 338 -5.06 -15.50 -22.24
C ASP A 338 -5.23 -16.41 -23.47
N GLU A 339 -5.26 -17.75 -23.31
CA GLU A 339 -5.55 -18.68 -24.42
C GLU A 339 -7.05 -18.76 -24.79
N PHE A 340 -7.94 -18.22 -23.96
CA PHE A 340 -9.38 -18.25 -24.22
C PHE A 340 -9.93 -17.01 -24.93
N ASP A 341 -9.09 -16.01 -25.23
CA ASP A 341 -9.47 -14.88 -26.07
C ASP A 341 -9.46 -15.28 -27.56
N LEU A 342 -10.65 -15.71 -28.02
CA LEU A 342 -11.02 -15.88 -29.42
C LEU A 342 -12.06 -14.86 -29.81
#